data_6182391e0308d320826dd5a7ec34c841
#
_entry.id   6182391e0308d320826dd5a7ec34c841
#
_cell.length_a   1.000
_cell.length_b   1.000
_cell.length_c   1.000
_cell.angle_alpha   90.00
_cell.angle_beta   90.00
_cell.angle_gamma   90.00
#
_symmetry.space_group_name_H-M   'P 1'
#
loop_
_entity.id
_entity.type
_entity.pdbx_description
1 polymer ?
#
loop_
_entity_poly.entity_id
_entity_poly.type
_entity_poly.pdbx_seq_one_letter_code
_entity_poly.pdbx_strand_id
1 'polypeptide(L)'
;MNEEIEGGAEPTAPVWAAFGDLMAALLGAFVLILVGVIGMQLEASSRLADEVKQRQLETQRRKTLEQALAGPLAAGRVTLVDGRIGISGNVLFAVNSDQLQPQGRALLRSLAGPLSAYLRDRDQILMVSGFADDQQVHAGNARFADNWELSAERALTVTRAFIEAGVPAGSVFAAAFGSEQPVSSNADEAGRAKNRRVEIAAVPRPAGAAAHAKAAAGAATGASGGPAGAAGKAHE
;
A
#
# COMPACT_ATOMS: atom_id res chain seq x y z
N MET A 1 9.06 -83.94 -62.59
CA MET A 1 8.35 -83.46 -61.37
C MET A 1 9.34 -82.61 -60.60
N ASN A 2 9.39 -81.28 -60.93
CA ASN A 2 10.31 -80.32 -60.34
C ASN A 2 9.50 -79.50 -59.35
N GLU A 3 9.84 -79.60 -58.07
CA GLU A 3 9.39 -78.67 -57.04
C GLU A 3 10.41 -77.57 -56.96
N GLU A 4 10.00 -76.38 -57.43
CA GLU A 4 10.71 -75.15 -57.18
C GLU A 4 10.31 -74.68 -55.77
N ILE A 5 11.29 -74.64 -54.88
CA ILE A 5 11.18 -73.97 -53.56
C ILE A 5 11.50 -72.53 -53.80
N GLU A 6 10.45 -71.66 -53.88
CA GLU A 6 10.61 -70.21 -53.77
C GLU A 6 10.95 -69.88 -52.35
N GLY A 7 12.25 -69.60 -52.11
CA GLY A 7 12.73 -68.99 -50.91
C GLY A 7 12.47 -67.47 -50.94
N GLY A 8 11.35 -67.04 -50.34
CA GLY A 8 11.08 -65.61 -50.14
C GLY A 8 12.15 -64.98 -49.23
N ALA A 9 13.05 -64.25 -49.82
CA ALA A 9 13.96 -63.37 -49.07
C ALA A 9 13.13 -62.20 -48.53
N GLU A 10 12.88 -62.19 -47.23
CA GLU A 10 12.35 -60.95 -46.52
C GLU A 10 13.33 -59.84 -46.77
N PRO A 11 12.83 -58.66 -47.18
CA PRO A 11 13.68 -57.48 -47.33
C PRO A 11 14.15 -57.02 -45.95
N THR A 12 15.36 -57.43 -45.57
CA THR A 12 16.02 -56.83 -44.38
C THR A 12 16.19 -55.36 -44.62
N ALA A 13 15.40 -54.51 -43.89
CA ALA A 13 15.54 -53.08 -43.92
C ALA A 13 17.01 -52.72 -43.67
N PRO A 14 17.64 -51.89 -44.52
CA PRO A 14 19.06 -51.62 -44.39
C PRO A 14 19.33 -50.97 -43.04
N VAL A 15 20.30 -51.46 -42.29
CA VAL A 15 20.69 -51.03 -40.95
C VAL A 15 20.83 -49.48 -40.88
N TRP A 16 21.24 -48.85 -41.97
CA TRP A 16 21.33 -47.40 -42.12
C TRP A 16 20.00 -46.66 -42.04
N ALA A 17 18.89 -47.29 -42.51
CA ALA A 17 17.57 -46.67 -42.40
C ALA A 17 17.08 -46.65 -40.94
N ALA A 18 17.28 -47.76 -40.20
CA ALA A 18 16.95 -47.83 -38.77
C ALA A 18 17.80 -46.88 -37.94
N PHE A 19 19.10 -46.71 -38.29
CA PHE A 19 19.98 -45.75 -37.63
C PHE A 19 19.58 -44.31 -37.93
N GLY A 20 19.19 -44.00 -39.17
CA GLY A 20 18.69 -42.67 -39.57
C GLY A 20 17.42 -42.28 -38.83
N ASP A 21 16.47 -43.22 -38.67
CA ASP A 21 15.22 -43.00 -37.95
C ASP A 21 15.47 -42.76 -36.44
N LEU A 22 16.37 -43.55 -35.83
CA LEU A 22 16.77 -43.35 -34.46
C LEU A 22 17.43 -41.96 -34.25
N MET A 23 18.32 -41.56 -35.14
CA MET A 23 18.97 -40.25 -35.08
C MET A 23 17.98 -39.09 -35.27
N ALA A 24 17.02 -39.25 -36.20
CA ALA A 24 15.97 -38.27 -36.41
C ALA A 24 15.05 -38.13 -35.19
N ALA A 25 14.69 -39.23 -34.53
CA ALA A 25 13.91 -39.23 -33.29
C ALA A 25 14.65 -38.55 -32.13
N LEU A 26 15.94 -38.87 -31.96
CA LEU A 26 16.78 -38.24 -30.94
C LEU A 26 16.96 -36.73 -31.18
N LEU A 27 17.18 -36.33 -32.44
CA LEU A 27 17.27 -34.93 -32.82
C LEU A 27 15.95 -34.18 -32.54
N GLY A 28 14.82 -34.79 -32.92
CA GLY A 28 13.49 -34.26 -32.64
C GLY A 28 13.24 -34.06 -31.14
N ALA A 29 13.55 -35.08 -30.33
CA ALA A 29 13.44 -34.99 -28.86
C ALA A 29 14.36 -33.90 -28.29
N PHE A 30 15.59 -33.80 -28.78
CA PHE A 30 16.52 -32.78 -28.33
C PHE A 30 16.02 -31.36 -28.66
N VAL A 31 15.51 -31.13 -29.88
CA VAL A 31 14.95 -29.82 -30.28
C VAL A 31 13.75 -29.47 -29.42
N LEU A 32 12.86 -30.42 -29.11
CA LEU A 32 11.71 -30.17 -28.25
C LEU A 32 12.14 -29.79 -26.82
N ILE A 33 13.13 -30.49 -26.25
CA ILE A 33 13.70 -30.17 -24.95
C ILE A 33 14.34 -28.75 -24.97
N LEU A 34 15.09 -28.45 -26.02
CA LEU A 34 15.76 -27.14 -26.18
C LEU A 34 14.73 -26.01 -26.25
N VAL A 35 13.67 -26.15 -27.02
CA VAL A 35 12.57 -25.18 -27.10
C VAL A 35 11.88 -25.02 -25.76
N GLY A 36 11.63 -26.12 -25.03
CA GLY A 36 11.07 -26.11 -23.69
C GLY A 36 11.95 -25.35 -22.69
N VAL A 37 13.27 -25.62 -22.71
CA VAL A 37 14.23 -24.93 -21.82
C VAL A 37 14.31 -23.44 -22.14
N ILE A 38 14.35 -23.06 -23.43
CA ILE A 38 14.36 -21.65 -23.85
C ILE A 38 13.06 -20.96 -23.39
N GLY A 39 11.91 -21.60 -23.56
CA GLY A 39 10.62 -21.07 -23.11
C GLY A 39 10.61 -20.80 -21.60
N MET A 40 11.06 -21.76 -20.80
CA MET A 40 11.18 -21.62 -19.34
C MET A 40 12.17 -20.50 -18.95
N GLN A 41 13.29 -20.37 -19.66
CA GLN A 41 14.29 -19.34 -19.39
C GLN A 41 13.78 -17.93 -19.70
N LEU A 42 13.04 -17.76 -20.80
CA LEU A 42 12.39 -16.50 -21.14
C LEU A 42 11.35 -16.09 -20.11
N GLU A 43 10.53 -17.02 -19.65
CA GLU A 43 9.53 -16.77 -18.62
C GLU A 43 10.19 -16.41 -17.26
N ALA A 44 11.23 -17.15 -16.86
CA ALA A 44 11.99 -16.84 -15.64
C ALA A 44 12.65 -15.46 -15.71
N SER A 45 13.24 -15.10 -16.86
CA SER A 45 13.89 -13.78 -17.03
C SER A 45 12.89 -12.63 -17.01
N SER A 46 11.70 -12.80 -17.59
CA SER A 46 10.64 -11.78 -17.54
C SER A 46 10.12 -11.55 -16.12
N ARG A 47 9.90 -12.61 -15.35
CA ARG A 47 9.50 -12.52 -13.94
C ARG A 47 10.55 -11.80 -13.10
N LEU A 48 11.83 -12.12 -13.30
CA LEU A 48 12.92 -11.45 -12.60
C LEU A 48 13.01 -9.96 -12.95
N ALA A 49 12.82 -9.60 -14.21
CA ALA A 49 12.81 -8.21 -14.66
C ALA A 49 11.66 -7.41 -14.02
N ASP A 50 10.47 -8.02 -13.92
CA ASP A 50 9.32 -7.40 -13.26
C ASP A 50 9.55 -7.21 -11.74
N GLU A 51 10.12 -8.21 -11.05
CA GLU A 51 10.50 -8.07 -9.64
C GLU A 51 11.54 -6.96 -9.42
N VAL A 52 12.59 -6.91 -10.24
CA VAL A 52 13.62 -5.87 -10.15
C VAL A 52 13.00 -4.48 -10.37
N LYS A 53 12.13 -4.34 -11.37
CA LYS A 53 11.40 -3.11 -11.65
C LYS A 53 10.51 -2.68 -10.47
N GLN A 54 9.78 -3.62 -9.89
CA GLN A 54 8.95 -3.37 -8.70
C GLN A 54 9.80 -2.88 -7.52
N ARG A 55 10.90 -3.57 -7.21
CA ARG A 55 11.83 -3.17 -6.13
C ARG A 55 12.47 -1.80 -6.40
N GLN A 56 12.82 -1.49 -7.63
CA GLN A 56 13.35 -0.17 -8.00
C GLN A 56 12.31 0.93 -7.79
N LEU A 57 11.06 0.71 -8.22
CA LEU A 57 9.96 1.64 -8.00
C LEU A 57 9.69 1.87 -6.51
N GLU A 58 9.70 0.82 -5.70
CA GLU A 58 9.54 0.93 -4.24
C GLU A 58 10.67 1.72 -3.60
N THR A 59 11.91 1.44 -4.00
CA THR A 59 13.10 2.15 -3.51
C THR A 59 13.05 3.64 -3.89
N GLN A 60 12.66 3.95 -5.11
CA GLN A 60 12.52 5.33 -5.58
C GLN A 60 11.42 6.08 -4.81
N ARG A 61 10.26 5.46 -4.63
CA ARG A 61 9.14 6.02 -3.87
C ARG A 61 9.50 6.27 -2.41
N ARG A 62 10.22 5.33 -1.79
CA ARG A 62 10.74 5.48 -0.44
C ARG A 62 11.71 6.66 -0.35
N LYS A 63 12.67 6.77 -1.25
CA LYS A 63 13.60 7.91 -1.31
C LYS A 63 12.88 9.24 -1.51
N THR A 64 11.87 9.29 -2.36
CA THR A 64 11.06 10.51 -2.59
C THR A 64 10.34 10.94 -1.30
N LEU A 65 9.77 9.98 -0.56
CA LEU A 65 9.15 10.27 0.73
C LEU A 65 10.18 10.74 1.77
N GLU A 66 11.32 10.06 1.88
CA GLU A 66 12.42 10.44 2.77
C GLU A 66 12.94 11.85 2.45
N GLN A 67 13.10 12.19 1.16
CA GLN A 67 13.51 13.53 0.72
C GLN A 67 12.45 14.59 1.07
N ALA A 68 11.18 14.29 0.86
CA ALA A 68 10.09 15.20 1.21
C ALA A 68 9.97 15.43 2.72
N LEU A 69 10.37 14.44 3.52
CA LEU A 69 10.41 14.51 4.98
C LEU A 69 11.74 15.05 5.54
N ALA A 70 12.77 15.26 4.69
CA ALA A 70 14.12 15.62 5.14
C ALA A 70 14.16 16.88 6.03
N GLY A 71 13.41 17.91 5.70
CA GLY A 71 13.30 19.12 6.51
C GLY A 71 12.72 18.87 7.91
N PRO A 72 11.52 18.30 8.02
CA PRO A 72 10.92 17.91 9.30
C PRO A 72 11.77 16.92 10.13
N LEU A 73 12.44 15.95 9.47
CA LEU A 73 13.34 14.98 10.11
C LEU A 73 14.60 15.67 10.66
N ALA A 74 15.26 16.53 9.86
CA ALA A 74 16.44 17.27 10.28
C ALA A 74 16.13 18.23 11.44
N ALA A 75 14.91 18.77 11.50
CA ALA A 75 14.44 19.61 12.61
C ALA A 75 14.05 18.79 13.87
N GLY A 76 14.16 17.46 13.84
CA GLY A 76 13.78 16.58 14.95
C GLY A 76 12.29 16.61 15.31
N ARG A 77 11.44 17.15 14.44
CA ARG A 77 9.99 17.28 14.68
C ARG A 77 9.21 16.02 14.35
N VAL A 78 9.77 15.19 13.49
CA VAL A 78 9.23 13.89 13.12
C VAL A 78 10.33 12.84 13.19
N THR A 79 9.93 11.58 13.34
CA THR A 79 10.78 10.41 13.23
C THR A 79 10.26 9.51 12.12
N LEU A 80 11.13 8.75 11.49
CA LEU A 80 10.75 7.75 10.49
C LEU A 80 11.35 6.41 10.89
N VAL A 81 10.52 5.49 11.34
CA VAL A 81 10.91 4.15 11.77
C VAL A 81 10.02 3.14 11.07
N ASP A 82 10.59 2.19 10.37
CA ASP A 82 9.87 1.12 9.65
C ASP A 82 8.71 1.62 8.75
N GLY A 83 8.93 2.78 8.09
CA GLY A 83 7.91 3.39 7.24
C GLY A 83 6.77 4.09 7.99
N ARG A 84 6.84 4.22 9.31
CA ARG A 84 5.92 4.96 10.16
C ARG A 84 6.52 6.32 10.50
N ILE A 85 5.76 7.37 10.30
CA ILE A 85 6.13 8.73 10.66
C ILE A 85 5.60 8.99 12.06
N GLY A 86 6.50 9.07 13.04
CA GLY A 86 6.18 9.43 14.42
C GLY A 86 6.30 10.92 14.64
N ILE A 87 5.32 11.52 15.31
CA ILE A 87 5.30 12.92 15.70
C ILE A 87 5.02 13.00 17.20
N SER A 88 5.89 13.68 17.95
CA SER A 88 5.66 13.89 19.39
C SER A 88 4.37 14.65 19.64
N GLY A 89 3.60 14.21 20.63
CA GLY A 89 2.39 14.87 21.06
C GLY A 89 2.60 16.35 21.45
N ASN A 90 3.73 16.68 22.05
CA ASN A 90 4.09 18.06 22.45
C ASN A 90 4.32 18.99 21.25
N VAL A 91 4.66 18.45 20.08
CA VAL A 91 4.79 19.22 18.83
C VAL A 91 3.42 19.52 18.23
N LEU A 92 2.49 18.58 18.37
CA LEU A 92 1.16 18.68 17.75
C LEU A 92 0.15 19.40 18.64
N PHE A 93 0.12 19.10 19.94
CA PHE A 93 -0.97 19.48 20.83
C PHE A 93 -0.49 20.30 22.01
N ALA A 94 -1.39 21.11 22.57
CA ALA A 94 -1.21 21.69 23.88
C ALA A 94 -1.26 20.58 24.96
N VAL A 95 -0.71 20.88 26.14
CA VAL A 95 -0.69 19.95 27.26
C VAL A 95 -2.12 19.51 27.62
N ASN A 96 -2.34 18.22 27.79
CA ASN A 96 -3.64 17.61 28.12
C ASN A 96 -4.79 18.02 27.17
N SER A 97 -4.47 18.23 25.89
CA SER A 97 -5.42 18.68 24.88
C SER A 97 -5.31 17.84 23.59
N ASP A 98 -6.39 17.82 22.84
CA ASP A 98 -6.53 17.33 21.47
C ASP A 98 -6.45 18.49 20.44
N GLN A 99 -6.32 19.74 20.90
CA GLN A 99 -6.26 20.91 20.03
C GLN A 99 -4.87 21.07 19.44
N LEU A 100 -4.81 21.17 18.10
CA LEU A 100 -3.56 21.40 17.38
C LEU A 100 -3.00 22.79 17.66
N GLN A 101 -1.74 22.83 18.04
CA GLN A 101 -0.95 24.08 18.07
C GLN A 101 -0.72 24.58 16.64
N PRO A 102 -0.51 25.90 16.44
CA PRO A 102 -0.21 26.47 15.13
C PRO A 102 0.97 25.79 14.42
N GLN A 103 2.02 25.45 15.17
CA GLN A 103 3.21 24.77 14.66
C GLN A 103 2.89 23.32 14.21
N GLY A 104 2.06 22.60 14.98
CA GLY A 104 1.59 21.27 14.64
C GLY A 104 0.75 21.28 13.35
N ARG A 105 -0.17 22.24 13.24
CA ARG A 105 -0.99 22.43 12.03
C ARG A 105 -0.13 22.75 10.81
N ALA A 106 0.88 23.62 10.94
CA ALA A 106 1.80 23.92 9.84
C ALA A 106 2.62 22.69 9.42
N LEU A 107 3.08 21.90 10.39
CA LEU A 107 3.79 20.65 10.13
C LEU A 107 2.90 19.66 9.35
N LEU A 108 1.68 19.41 9.79
CA LEU A 108 0.75 18.50 9.11
C LEU A 108 0.44 18.94 7.67
N ARG A 109 0.25 20.26 7.45
CA ARG A 109 0.09 20.81 6.09
C ARG A 109 1.31 20.53 5.20
N SER A 110 2.52 20.66 5.74
CA SER A 110 3.75 20.36 4.96
C SER A 110 3.90 18.88 4.60
N LEU A 111 3.32 18.00 5.40
CA LEU A 111 3.34 16.55 5.17
C LEU A 111 2.23 16.08 4.20
N ALA A 112 1.12 16.79 4.10
CA ALA A 112 -0.06 16.37 3.35
C ALA A 112 0.23 16.16 1.85
N GLY A 113 0.94 17.09 1.21
CA GLY A 113 1.32 16.99 -0.20
C GLY A 113 2.17 15.75 -0.53
N PRO A 114 3.32 15.58 0.13
CA PRO A 114 4.17 14.40 -0.02
C PRO A 114 3.46 13.07 0.26
N LEU A 115 2.63 13.01 1.31
CA LEU A 115 1.87 11.81 1.65
C LEU A 115 0.80 11.50 0.59
N SER A 116 0.08 12.50 0.10
CA SER A 116 -0.89 12.33 -0.98
C SER A 116 -0.22 11.86 -2.27
N ALA A 117 0.94 12.39 -2.61
CA ALA A 117 1.73 11.93 -3.76
C ALA A 117 2.22 10.48 -3.57
N TYR A 118 2.63 10.11 -2.36
CA TYR A 118 3.04 8.75 -2.03
C TYR A 118 1.91 7.73 -2.17
N LEU A 119 0.67 8.10 -1.84
CA LEU A 119 -0.51 7.22 -1.93
C LEU A 119 -1.09 7.09 -3.33
N ARG A 120 -0.83 8.05 -4.25
CA ARG A 120 -1.57 8.22 -5.51
C ARG A 120 -1.62 6.97 -6.38
N ASP A 121 -0.55 6.19 -6.42
CA ASP A 121 -0.43 4.99 -7.27
C ASP A 121 -0.42 3.69 -6.46
N ARG A 122 -0.93 3.75 -5.23
CA ARG A 122 -0.94 2.62 -4.31
C ARG A 122 -2.35 2.33 -3.83
N ASP A 123 -2.68 1.06 -3.70
CA ASP A 123 -3.90 0.65 -3.00
C ASP A 123 -3.68 0.67 -1.48
N GLN A 124 -3.30 1.86 -0.99
CA GLN A 124 -3.00 2.13 0.41
C GLN A 124 -3.78 3.35 0.89
N ILE A 125 -3.99 3.39 2.20
CA ILE A 125 -4.59 4.52 2.92
C ILE A 125 -3.73 4.89 4.11
N LEU A 126 -3.82 6.13 4.60
CA LEU A 126 -3.13 6.56 5.81
C LEU A 126 -3.90 6.10 7.04
N MET A 127 -3.21 5.43 7.93
CA MET A 127 -3.64 5.18 9.30
C MET A 127 -2.96 6.22 10.19
N VAL A 128 -3.75 7.02 10.88
CA VAL A 128 -3.31 7.98 11.90
C VAL A 128 -3.58 7.37 13.27
N SER A 129 -2.55 6.98 13.97
CA SER A 129 -2.62 6.28 15.26
C SER A 129 -2.26 7.19 16.41
N GLY A 130 -3.14 7.33 17.39
CA GLY A 130 -2.89 8.07 18.62
C GLY A 130 -2.41 7.16 19.75
N PHE A 131 -1.42 7.64 20.52
CA PHE A 131 -0.85 6.93 21.68
C PHE A 131 -0.75 7.89 22.86
N ALA A 132 -0.88 7.35 24.05
CA ALA A 132 -0.71 8.03 25.34
C ALA A 132 0.43 7.38 26.15
N ASP A 133 0.84 8.03 27.22
CA ASP A 133 1.64 7.43 28.28
C ASP A 133 0.75 6.65 29.27
N ASP A 134 1.35 6.09 30.32
CA ASP A 134 0.64 5.34 31.37
C ASP A 134 -0.03 6.22 32.42
N GLN A 135 0.15 7.54 32.37
CA GLN A 135 -0.53 8.45 33.30
C GLN A 135 -2.01 8.52 32.95
N GLN A 136 -2.84 8.23 33.94
CA GLN A 136 -4.29 8.32 33.76
C GLN A 136 -4.69 9.77 33.49
N VAL A 137 -5.60 9.96 32.58
CA VAL A 137 -6.30 11.24 32.42
C VAL A 137 -6.93 11.57 33.79
N HIS A 138 -6.58 12.70 34.36
CA HIS A 138 -6.98 13.06 35.72
C HIS A 138 -8.49 13.02 35.88
N ALA A 139 -8.98 12.45 36.99
CA ALA A 139 -10.38 12.31 37.35
C ALA A 139 -11.22 13.62 37.38
N GLY A 140 -10.60 14.77 37.14
CA GLY A 140 -11.24 16.08 36.97
C GLY A 140 -11.27 16.59 35.53
N ASN A 141 -10.77 15.82 34.57
CA ASN A 141 -10.84 16.20 33.16
C ASN A 141 -12.23 15.86 32.62
N ALA A 142 -13.12 16.81 32.56
CA ALA A 142 -14.47 16.66 32.02
C ALA A 142 -14.49 16.35 30.49
N ARG A 143 -13.33 16.29 29.85
CA ARG A 143 -13.19 16.21 28.39
C ARG A 143 -12.90 14.80 27.86
N PHE A 144 -12.15 14.00 28.62
CA PHE A 144 -11.76 12.66 28.25
C PHE A 144 -11.92 11.72 29.43
N ALA A 145 -12.59 10.58 29.21
CA ALA A 145 -12.80 9.59 30.25
C ALA A 145 -11.51 8.83 30.58
N ASP A 146 -10.68 8.56 29.56
CA ASP A 146 -9.47 7.77 29.69
C ASP A 146 -8.44 8.07 28.57
N ASN A 147 -7.33 7.31 28.57
CA ASN A 147 -6.26 7.42 27.56
C ASN A 147 -6.70 6.91 26.19
N TRP A 148 -7.69 6.06 26.11
CA TRP A 148 -8.25 5.59 24.83
C TRP A 148 -8.99 6.73 24.14
N GLU A 149 -9.85 7.44 24.86
CA GLU A 149 -10.60 8.57 24.32
C GLU A 149 -9.67 9.71 23.96
N LEU A 150 -8.68 10.07 24.80
CA LEU A 150 -7.68 11.08 24.49
C LEU A 150 -6.88 10.74 23.22
N SER A 151 -6.44 9.50 23.09
CA SER A 151 -5.67 9.08 21.91
C SER A 151 -6.53 9.04 20.64
N ALA A 152 -7.82 8.67 20.76
CA ALA A 152 -8.78 8.69 19.67
C ALA A 152 -9.04 10.12 19.17
N GLU A 153 -9.33 11.05 20.06
CA GLU A 153 -9.59 12.45 19.68
C GLU A 153 -8.35 13.13 19.07
N ARG A 154 -7.17 12.84 19.56
CA ARG A 154 -5.91 13.28 18.94
C ARG A 154 -5.72 12.74 17.53
N ALA A 155 -5.96 11.45 17.33
CA ALA A 155 -5.89 10.84 16.01
C ALA A 155 -6.94 11.42 15.05
N LEU A 156 -8.18 11.64 15.51
CA LEU A 156 -9.25 12.28 14.74
C LEU A 156 -8.91 13.72 14.36
N THR A 157 -8.35 14.48 15.27
CA THR A 157 -7.94 15.86 15.02
C THR A 157 -6.85 15.94 13.94
N VAL A 158 -5.85 15.05 13.98
CA VAL A 158 -4.81 14.97 12.95
C VAL A 158 -5.41 14.50 11.62
N THR A 159 -6.31 13.52 11.65
CA THR A 159 -7.03 13.04 10.45
C THR A 159 -7.80 14.17 9.77
N ARG A 160 -8.56 14.95 10.53
CA ARG A 160 -9.30 16.14 10.03
C ARG A 160 -8.34 17.16 9.44
N ALA A 161 -7.21 17.43 10.11
CA ALA A 161 -6.21 18.37 9.62
C ALA A 161 -5.57 17.93 8.29
N PHE A 162 -5.37 16.63 8.06
CA PHE A 162 -4.95 16.10 6.77
C PHE A 162 -6.00 16.26 5.69
N ILE A 163 -7.27 16.01 6.00
CA ILE A 163 -8.39 16.22 5.06
C ILE A 163 -8.48 17.71 4.67
N GLU A 164 -8.40 18.63 5.64
CA GLU A 164 -8.36 20.06 5.40
C GLU A 164 -7.15 20.49 4.55
N ALA A 165 -6.02 19.78 4.67
CA ALA A 165 -4.82 20.00 3.88
C ALA A 165 -4.81 19.35 2.50
N GLY A 166 -5.94 18.71 2.10
CA GLY A 166 -6.15 18.17 0.76
C GLY A 166 -5.92 16.65 0.61
N VAL A 167 -5.73 15.91 1.70
CA VAL A 167 -5.76 14.44 1.64
C VAL A 167 -7.21 13.98 1.46
N PRO A 168 -7.51 13.13 0.46
CA PRO A 168 -8.88 12.64 0.27
C PRO A 168 -9.41 11.92 1.51
N ALA A 169 -10.62 12.25 1.96
CA ALA A 169 -11.22 11.68 3.17
C ALA A 169 -11.29 10.13 3.15
N GLY A 170 -11.51 9.53 1.98
CA GLY A 170 -11.49 8.07 1.82
C GLY A 170 -10.09 7.44 1.82
N SER A 171 -9.03 8.26 1.97
CA SER A 171 -7.63 7.81 1.98
C SER A 171 -6.94 7.99 3.33
N VAL A 172 -7.68 8.32 4.38
CA VAL A 172 -7.15 8.49 5.75
C VAL A 172 -8.19 8.04 6.78
N PHE A 173 -7.74 7.41 7.85
CA PHE A 173 -8.59 7.07 8.99
C PHE A 173 -7.80 7.17 10.30
N ALA A 174 -8.54 7.30 11.41
CA ALA A 174 -7.99 7.37 12.75
C ALA A 174 -8.01 6.01 13.44
N ALA A 175 -7.00 5.73 14.25
CA ALA A 175 -6.91 4.58 15.15
C ALA A 175 -6.42 5.07 16.52
N ALA A 176 -6.85 4.42 17.58
CA ALA A 176 -6.46 4.72 18.96
C ALA A 176 -5.81 3.50 19.60
N PHE A 177 -4.78 3.71 20.40
CA PHE A 177 -4.07 2.65 21.12
C PHE A 177 -3.93 2.94 22.63
N GLY A 178 -4.43 4.07 23.12
CA GLY A 178 -4.27 4.45 24.52
C GLY A 178 -2.81 4.38 24.97
N SER A 179 -2.55 3.78 26.11
CA SER A 179 -1.22 3.51 26.69
C SER A 179 -0.65 2.13 26.38
N GLU A 180 -1.34 1.32 25.57
CA GLU A 180 -1.05 -0.12 25.43
C GLU A 180 0.18 -0.47 24.58
N GLN A 181 0.73 0.49 23.83
CA GLN A 181 1.90 0.27 22.98
C GLN A 181 3.01 1.29 23.25
N PRO A 182 3.68 1.22 24.42
CA PRO A 182 4.78 2.11 24.73
C PRO A 182 6.01 1.79 23.87
N VAL A 183 6.70 2.83 23.39
CA VAL A 183 7.98 2.73 22.66
C VAL A 183 9.17 3.06 23.56
N SER A 184 8.92 3.51 24.78
CA SER A 184 9.92 3.82 25.79
C SER A 184 9.36 3.50 27.18
N SER A 185 10.24 3.40 28.18
CA SER A 185 9.82 3.25 29.57
C SER A 185 8.97 4.44 30.01
N ASN A 186 7.91 4.20 30.79
CA ASN A 186 7.11 5.24 31.41
C ASN A 186 7.68 5.73 32.77
N ALA A 187 8.83 5.18 33.21
CA ALA A 187 9.42 5.49 34.51
C ALA A 187 9.83 6.97 34.64
N ASP A 188 10.23 7.62 33.57
CA ASP A 188 10.63 9.02 33.54
C ASP A 188 9.83 9.85 32.53
N GLU A 189 9.92 11.17 32.65
CA GLU A 189 9.19 12.08 31.76
C GLU A 189 9.70 12.01 30.31
N ALA A 190 10.99 11.74 30.10
CA ALA A 190 11.56 11.64 28.77
C ALA A 190 11.01 10.43 28.02
N GLY A 191 10.80 9.31 28.72
CA GLY A 191 10.18 8.12 28.16
C GLY A 191 8.67 8.32 27.91
N ARG A 192 7.95 8.89 28.87
CA ARG A 192 6.53 9.24 28.70
C ARG A 192 6.32 10.18 27.51
N ALA A 193 7.19 11.20 27.35
CA ALA A 193 7.10 12.11 26.22
C ALA A 193 7.23 11.43 24.86
N LYS A 194 7.99 10.33 24.75
CA LYS A 194 8.08 9.50 23.53
C LYS A 194 6.82 8.66 23.33
N ASN A 195 6.18 8.23 24.42
CA ASN A 195 4.95 7.45 24.34
C ASN A 195 3.75 8.33 23.94
N ARG A 196 3.69 9.59 24.38
CA ARG A 196 2.70 10.57 23.90
C ARG A 196 3.02 11.01 22.47
N ARG A 197 2.55 10.26 21.50
CA ARG A 197 2.85 10.45 20.07
C ARG A 197 1.65 10.19 19.18
N VAL A 198 1.75 10.66 17.96
CA VAL A 198 0.90 10.23 16.84
C VAL A 198 1.80 9.59 15.79
N GLU A 199 1.41 8.44 15.31
CA GLU A 199 2.07 7.76 14.20
C GLU A 199 1.19 7.82 12.95
N ILE A 200 1.81 8.01 11.80
CA ILE A 200 1.16 7.99 10.48
C ILE A 200 1.82 6.89 9.67
N ALA A 201 1.03 5.94 9.23
CA ALA A 201 1.49 4.81 8.43
C ALA A 201 0.62 4.63 7.18
N ALA A 202 1.24 4.27 6.06
CA ALA A 202 0.51 3.79 4.91
C ALA A 202 0.20 2.30 5.09
N VAL A 203 -1.07 1.94 5.07
CA VAL A 203 -1.54 0.56 5.24
C VAL A 203 -2.35 0.13 4.01
N PRO A 204 -2.41 -1.18 3.69
CA PRO A 204 -3.26 -1.67 2.60
C PRO A 204 -4.71 -1.22 2.78
N ARG A 205 -5.37 -0.87 1.70
CA ARG A 205 -6.81 -0.57 1.72
C ARG A 205 -7.59 -1.85 2.03
N PRO A 206 -8.53 -1.84 3.00
CA PRO A 206 -9.39 -3.00 3.27
C PRO A 206 -10.17 -3.43 2.01
N ALA A 207 -10.21 -4.77 1.78
CA ALA A 207 -10.84 -5.39 0.63
C ALA A 207 -12.33 -5.08 0.59
N GLY A 208 -12.99 -4.26 0.31
CA GLY A 208 -14.41 -3.83 0.33
C GLY A 208 -14.55 -2.31 0.26
N ALA A 209 -13.59 -1.56 0.77
CA ALA A 209 -13.60 -0.10 0.71
C ALA A 209 -13.41 0.42 -0.74
N ALA A 210 -12.67 -0.31 -1.57
CA ALA A 210 -12.48 0.01 -2.98
C ALA A 210 -13.80 -0.13 -3.79
N ALA A 211 -14.61 -1.13 -3.50
CA ALA A 211 -15.90 -1.34 -4.13
C ALA A 211 -16.91 -0.23 -3.78
N HIS A 212 -16.96 0.17 -2.52
CA HIS A 212 -17.82 1.26 -2.06
C HIS A 212 -17.37 2.64 -2.59
N ALA A 213 -16.07 2.91 -2.66
CA ALA A 213 -15.56 4.16 -3.23
C ALA A 213 -15.86 4.27 -4.74
N LYS A 214 -15.76 3.17 -5.49
CA LYS A 214 -16.09 3.12 -6.91
C LYS A 214 -17.60 3.27 -7.15
N ALA A 215 -18.45 2.68 -6.30
CA ALA A 215 -19.89 2.82 -6.34
C ALA A 215 -20.34 4.27 -6.02
N ALA A 216 -19.73 4.92 -5.01
CA ALA A 216 -20.01 6.29 -4.66
C ALA A 216 -19.57 7.29 -5.75
N ALA A 217 -18.42 7.07 -6.40
CA ALA A 217 -17.97 7.87 -7.53
C ALA A 217 -18.88 7.71 -8.76
N GLY A 218 -19.38 6.49 -9.04
CA GLY A 218 -20.32 6.22 -10.10
C GLY A 218 -21.70 6.85 -9.87
N ALA A 219 -22.16 6.93 -8.60
CA ALA A 219 -23.41 7.56 -8.24
C ALA A 219 -23.36 9.10 -8.37
N ALA A 220 -22.19 9.71 -8.07
CA ALA A 220 -22.00 11.15 -8.19
C ALA A 220 -21.97 11.64 -9.65
N THR A 221 -21.46 10.81 -10.57
CA THR A 221 -21.46 11.12 -12.01
C THR A 221 -22.83 10.88 -12.69
N GLY A 222 -23.71 10.07 -12.11
CA GLY A 222 -25.06 9.78 -12.62
C GLY A 222 -26.11 10.83 -12.25
N ALA A 223 -25.84 11.70 -11.26
CA ALA A 223 -26.82 12.68 -10.76
C ALA A 223 -26.80 14.03 -11.47
N SER A 224 -25.92 14.27 -12.46
CA SER A 224 -25.85 15.54 -13.21
C SER A 224 -26.65 15.56 -14.51
N GLY A 225 -27.48 14.54 -14.79
CA GLY A 225 -28.32 14.42 -15.96
C GLY A 225 -29.81 14.54 -15.62
N GLY A 226 -30.25 15.63 -15.01
CA GLY A 226 -31.68 15.94 -14.83
C GLY A 226 -32.22 16.70 -16.05
N PRO A 227 -33.45 16.41 -16.52
CA PRO A 227 -33.95 16.91 -17.79
C PRO A 227 -34.37 18.38 -17.71
N ALA A 228 -33.72 19.21 -18.51
CA ALA A 228 -34.27 20.51 -18.93
C ALA A 228 -35.34 20.24 -19.96
N GLY A 229 -36.57 20.71 -19.74
CA GLY A 229 -37.50 20.92 -20.81
C GLY A 229 -38.88 20.34 -20.59
N ALA A 230 -39.82 21.19 -20.11
CA ALA A 230 -41.16 21.26 -20.66
C ALA A 230 -41.80 22.62 -20.32
N ALA A 231 -41.58 23.59 -21.16
CA ALA A 231 -42.43 24.76 -21.24
C ALA A 231 -43.76 24.32 -21.90
N GLY A 232 -44.82 24.25 -21.13
CA GLY A 232 -46.21 24.04 -21.57
C GLY A 232 -46.96 25.35 -21.57
N LYS A 233 -47.34 25.79 -22.77
CA LYS A 233 -48.33 26.84 -23.05
C LYS A 233 -49.71 26.39 -22.57
N ALA A 234 -50.51 27.30 -22.07
CA ALA A 234 -51.97 27.42 -22.23
C ALA A 234 -52.40 28.70 -21.53
N HIS A 235 -52.97 29.66 -22.27
CA HIS A 235 -54.36 29.93 -22.62
C HIS A 235 -55.21 30.23 -21.39
N GLU A 236 -55.66 31.41 -21.49
CA GLU A 236 -56.86 32.22 -21.12
C GLU A 236 -56.82 32.89 -19.79
#